data_2d5be12d1e512724f6b948ae0460d3d8
#
_entry.id   2d5be12d1e512724f6b948ae0460d3d8
#
_cell.length_a   1.000
_cell.length_b   1.000
_cell.length_c   1.000
_cell.angle_alpha   90.00
_cell.angle_beta   90.00
_cell.angle_gamma   90.00
#
_symmetry.space_group_name_H-M   'P 1'
#
loop_
_entity.id
_entity.type
_entity.pdbx_description
1 polymer ?
#
loop_
_entity_poly.entity_id
_entity_poly.type
_entity_poly.pdbx_seq_one_letter_code
_entity_poly.pdbx_strand_id
1 'polypeptide(L)'
;MIVVANKKRKIEKIKEENPGAYILDVTSSSEQHEGKILSPFYPHGRIPIPGDSKTVTATCVEAIWQGLKVFENEGIDLAMFRNDTMKNIKRTVRKFGKPLGHQYGVFSKTLLNYEDAKRLIYIPTYKYV
;
A
#
# COMPACT_ATOMS: atom_id res chain seq x y z
N MET A 1 -21.78 -7.72 -9.50
CA MET A 1 -20.45 -8.27 -9.85
C MET A 1 -19.45 -7.12 -9.91
N ILE A 2 -18.26 -7.30 -9.34
CA ILE A 2 -17.16 -6.32 -9.41
C ILE A 2 -16.16 -6.80 -10.46
N VAL A 3 -15.84 -5.92 -11.41
CA VAL A 3 -14.82 -6.19 -12.43
C VAL A 3 -13.65 -5.24 -12.22
N VAL A 4 -12.44 -5.77 -12.18
CA VAL A 4 -11.22 -4.98 -12.02
C VAL A 4 -10.57 -4.75 -13.39
N ALA A 5 -10.31 -3.49 -13.71
CA ALA A 5 -9.66 -3.10 -14.96
C ALA A 5 -8.38 -2.32 -14.69
N ASN A 6 -7.37 -2.50 -15.55
CA ASN A 6 -6.12 -1.75 -15.44
C ASN A 6 -6.35 -0.27 -15.83
N LYS A 7 -5.83 0.66 -15.02
CA LYS A 7 -5.91 2.11 -15.26
C LYS A 7 -5.38 2.56 -16.63
N LYS A 8 -4.44 1.82 -17.21
CA LYS A 8 -3.86 2.13 -18.52
C LYS A 8 -4.79 1.81 -19.68
N ARG A 9 -5.88 1.06 -19.45
CA ARG A 9 -6.86 0.74 -20.49
C ARG A 9 -7.69 1.97 -20.83
N LYS A 10 -8.08 2.09 -22.11
CA LYS A 10 -8.99 3.15 -22.56
C LYS A 10 -10.35 2.97 -21.90
N ILE A 11 -10.87 4.03 -21.31
CA ILE A 11 -12.15 4.00 -20.58
C ILE A 11 -13.32 3.62 -21.49
N GLU A 12 -13.28 4.03 -22.76
CA GLU A 12 -14.32 3.69 -23.75
C GLU A 12 -14.44 2.18 -23.93
N LYS A 13 -13.30 1.47 -24.00
CA LYS A 13 -13.29 -0.01 -24.10
C LYS A 13 -13.84 -0.67 -22.86
N ILE A 14 -13.52 -0.13 -21.69
CA ILE A 14 -14.04 -0.67 -20.41
C ILE A 14 -15.57 -0.52 -20.37
N LYS A 15 -16.09 0.62 -20.83
CA LYS A 15 -17.55 0.88 -20.91
C LYS A 15 -18.24 -0.03 -21.92
N GLU A 16 -17.65 -0.27 -23.08
CA GLU A 16 -18.18 -1.19 -24.09
C GLU A 16 -18.30 -2.62 -23.59
N GLU A 17 -17.27 -3.09 -22.87
CA GLU A 17 -17.23 -4.44 -22.30
C GLU A 17 -18.17 -4.59 -21.10
N ASN A 18 -18.50 -3.49 -20.41
CA ASN A 18 -19.31 -3.50 -19.20
C ASN A 18 -20.44 -2.45 -19.29
N PRO A 19 -21.42 -2.65 -20.18
CA PRO A 19 -22.48 -1.68 -20.38
C PRO A 19 -23.30 -1.45 -19.09
N GLY A 20 -23.56 -0.18 -18.77
CA GLY A 20 -24.31 0.22 -17.57
C GLY A 20 -23.53 0.11 -16.25
N ALA A 21 -22.26 -0.30 -16.27
CA ALA A 21 -21.46 -0.36 -15.06
C ALA A 21 -21.04 1.04 -14.58
N TYR A 22 -21.05 1.23 -13.25
CA TYR A 22 -20.42 2.39 -12.62
C TYR A 22 -18.91 2.18 -12.59
N ILE A 23 -18.15 3.13 -13.12
CA ILE A 23 -16.70 3.04 -13.18
C ILE A 23 -16.11 3.93 -12.08
N LEU A 24 -15.39 3.30 -11.15
CA LEU A 24 -14.72 3.97 -10.05
C LEU A 24 -13.20 3.89 -10.24
N ASP A 25 -12.55 5.04 -10.35
CA ASP A 25 -11.08 5.12 -10.36
C ASP A 25 -10.55 5.14 -8.93
N VAL A 26 -9.91 4.05 -8.52
CA VAL A 26 -9.38 3.87 -7.16
C VAL A 26 -7.88 4.14 -7.06
N THR A 27 -7.28 4.79 -8.06
CA THR A 27 -5.85 5.14 -8.03
C THR A 27 -5.60 6.40 -7.22
N SER A 28 -4.34 6.59 -6.82
CA SER A 28 -3.90 7.80 -6.09
C SER A 28 -4.07 9.10 -6.89
N SER A 29 -4.15 8.99 -8.21
CA SER A 29 -4.37 10.12 -9.13
C SER A 29 -5.84 10.34 -9.49
N SER A 30 -6.77 9.63 -8.86
CA SER A 30 -8.19 9.77 -9.13
C SER A 30 -8.71 11.17 -8.82
N GLU A 31 -9.55 11.70 -9.69
CA GLU A 31 -10.32 12.92 -9.44
C GLU A 31 -11.63 12.63 -8.70
N GLN A 32 -12.04 11.37 -8.64
CA GLN A 32 -13.22 10.92 -7.88
C GLN A 32 -12.81 10.72 -6.42
N HIS A 33 -13.34 11.52 -5.51
CA HIS A 33 -12.99 11.46 -4.08
C HIS A 33 -13.25 10.08 -3.49
N GLU A 34 -14.43 9.50 -3.72
CA GLU A 34 -14.81 8.17 -3.26
C GLU A 34 -13.90 7.06 -3.79
N GLY A 35 -13.30 7.23 -4.95
CA GLY A 35 -12.31 6.30 -5.47
C GLY A 35 -10.92 6.53 -4.88
N LYS A 36 -10.54 7.78 -4.75
CA LYS A 36 -9.22 8.17 -4.24
C LYS A 36 -8.98 7.69 -2.80
N ILE A 37 -10.00 7.75 -1.95
CA ILE A 37 -9.92 7.27 -0.56
C ILE A 37 -9.69 5.76 -0.45
N LEU A 38 -9.96 5.00 -1.52
CA LEU A 38 -9.68 3.56 -1.59
C LEU A 38 -8.26 3.25 -2.05
N SER A 39 -7.50 4.27 -2.44
CA SER A 39 -6.09 4.07 -2.80
C SER A 39 -5.26 3.71 -1.55
N PRO A 40 -4.34 2.75 -1.64
CA PRO A 40 -3.42 2.45 -0.54
C PRO A 40 -2.48 3.61 -0.18
N PHE A 41 -2.38 4.62 -1.04
CA PHE A 41 -1.59 5.83 -0.81
C PHE A 41 -2.37 6.91 -0.04
N TYR A 42 -3.69 6.75 0.12
CA TYR A 42 -4.50 7.79 0.77
C TYR A 42 -4.16 7.91 2.27
N PRO A 43 -3.93 9.14 2.78
CA PRO A 43 -3.50 9.36 4.15
C PRO A 43 -4.69 9.32 5.13
N HIS A 44 -5.17 8.13 5.45
CA HIS A 44 -6.24 7.94 6.44
C HIS A 44 -5.80 8.35 7.85
N GLY A 45 -4.51 8.19 8.16
CA GLY A 45 -3.95 8.46 9.48
C GLY A 45 -4.23 7.35 10.51
N ARG A 46 -3.36 7.27 11.48
CA ARG A 46 -3.49 6.39 12.67
C ARG A 46 -3.75 4.91 12.36
N ILE A 47 -3.24 4.42 11.23
CA ILE A 47 -3.37 3.01 10.88
C ILE A 47 -2.39 2.21 11.75
N PRO A 48 -2.85 1.24 12.57
CA PRO A 48 -1.95 0.43 13.39
C PRO A 48 -1.03 -0.41 12.50
N ILE A 49 0.25 -0.43 12.84
CA ILE A 49 1.21 -1.27 12.13
C ILE A 49 1.09 -2.70 12.65
N PRO A 50 0.85 -3.70 11.76
CA PRO A 50 0.77 -5.09 12.17
C PRO A 50 2.08 -5.61 12.81
N GLY A 51 1.94 -6.57 13.70
CA GLY A 51 3.06 -7.21 14.39
C GLY A 51 3.13 -6.84 15.86
N ASP A 52 4.33 -6.52 16.32
CA ASP A 52 4.66 -6.35 17.74
C ASP A 52 4.30 -4.98 18.34
N SER A 53 3.83 -4.05 17.54
CA SER A 53 3.64 -2.69 18.02
C SER A 53 2.27 -2.12 17.63
N LYS A 54 1.31 -2.27 18.52
CA LYS A 54 -0.01 -1.62 18.39
C LYS A 54 0.03 -0.11 18.67
N THR A 55 1.13 0.39 19.22
CA THR A 55 1.30 1.80 19.58
C THR A 55 1.87 2.64 18.45
N VAL A 56 2.53 1.99 17.48
CA VAL A 56 3.06 2.68 16.30
C VAL A 56 2.02 2.67 15.20
N THR A 57 1.76 3.82 14.62
CA THR A 57 0.78 4.00 13.56
C THR A 57 1.41 4.64 12.33
N ALA A 58 0.75 4.51 11.20
CA ALA A 58 1.17 5.13 9.95
C ALA A 58 0.03 5.87 9.27
N THR A 59 0.36 6.68 8.28
CA THR A 59 -0.57 7.55 7.57
C THR A 59 -1.39 6.83 6.53
N CYS A 60 -0.79 5.86 5.82
CA CYS A 60 -1.47 5.11 4.76
C CYS A 60 -0.96 3.67 4.67
N VAL A 61 -1.71 2.85 3.95
CA VAL A 61 -1.41 1.42 3.76
C VAL A 61 -0.06 1.23 3.07
N GLU A 62 0.19 1.98 2.00
CA GLU A 62 1.45 1.86 1.24
C GLU A 62 2.66 2.30 2.08
N ALA A 63 2.50 3.28 2.97
CA ALA A 63 3.56 3.69 3.89
C ALA A 63 3.98 2.56 4.82
N ILE A 64 3.03 1.76 5.29
CA ILE A 64 3.32 0.56 6.10
C ILE A 64 4.06 -0.47 5.26
N TRP A 65 3.55 -0.76 4.07
CA TRP A 65 4.16 -1.74 3.18
C TRP A 65 5.60 -1.39 2.82
N GLN A 66 5.84 -0.16 2.39
CA GLN A 66 7.17 0.30 2.02
C GLN A 66 8.08 0.50 3.24
N GLY A 67 7.54 1.01 4.33
CA GLY A 67 8.32 1.27 5.54
C GLY A 67 8.83 0.00 6.21
N LEU A 68 8.06 -1.08 6.21
CA LEU A 68 8.45 -2.38 6.79
C LEU A 68 9.33 -3.23 5.85
N LYS A 69 9.49 -2.82 4.58
CA LYS A 69 10.34 -3.55 3.64
C LYS A 69 11.81 -3.44 4.03
N VAL A 70 12.50 -4.59 4.00
CA VAL A 70 13.94 -4.70 4.30
C VAL A 70 14.67 -5.06 3.01
N PHE A 71 15.76 -4.36 2.75
CA PHE A 71 16.62 -4.55 1.59
C PHE A 71 18.01 -5.00 2.02
N GLU A 72 18.84 -5.43 1.07
CA GLU A 72 20.24 -5.81 1.34
C GLU A 72 21.03 -4.69 2.02
N ASN A 73 20.80 -3.43 1.62
CA ASN A 73 21.57 -2.27 2.04
C ASN A 73 20.79 -1.30 2.94
N GLU A 74 19.54 -1.63 3.29
CA GLU A 74 18.71 -0.74 4.12
C GLU A 74 17.63 -1.53 4.86
N GLY A 75 17.45 -1.22 6.14
CA GLY A 75 16.38 -1.77 6.97
C GLY A 75 15.03 -1.09 6.74
N ILE A 76 14.15 -1.20 7.74
CA ILE A 76 12.85 -0.51 7.73
C ILE A 76 13.04 1.00 7.74
N ASP A 77 12.06 1.72 7.23
CA ASP A 77 12.07 3.18 7.16
C ASP A 77 10.94 3.76 8.03
N LEU A 78 11.31 4.19 9.24
CA LEU A 78 10.36 4.78 10.20
C LEU A 78 9.77 6.11 9.71
N ALA A 79 10.55 6.88 8.95
CA ALA A 79 10.09 8.16 8.40
C ALA A 79 8.97 7.97 7.39
N MET A 80 8.97 6.84 6.67
CA MET A 80 7.91 6.50 5.71
C MET A 80 6.53 6.46 6.35
N PHE A 81 6.41 6.01 7.59
CA PHE A 81 5.13 5.90 8.29
C PHE A 81 4.43 7.25 8.49
N ARG A 82 5.15 8.35 8.42
CA ARG A 82 4.61 9.71 8.57
C ARG A 82 4.30 10.39 7.24
N ASN A 83 4.61 9.75 6.11
CA ASN A 83 4.39 10.35 4.79
C ASN A 83 2.89 10.38 4.48
N ASP A 84 2.31 11.57 4.47
CA ASP A 84 0.90 11.84 4.18
C ASP A 84 0.69 12.56 2.84
N THR A 85 1.74 12.65 2.03
CA THR A 85 1.75 13.43 0.78
C THR A 85 1.22 12.68 -0.43
N MET A 86 0.99 11.38 -0.34
CA MET A 86 0.68 10.47 -1.45
C MET A 86 1.82 10.36 -2.49
N LYS A 87 2.99 10.92 -2.20
CA LYS A 87 4.16 10.97 -3.09
C LYS A 87 5.39 10.42 -2.39
N ASN A 88 6.35 9.93 -3.19
CA ASN A 88 7.65 9.45 -2.70
C ASN A 88 7.57 8.33 -1.65
N ILE A 89 6.54 7.48 -1.75
CA ILE A 89 6.33 6.37 -0.81
C ILE A 89 7.02 5.08 -1.29
N LYS A 90 7.52 5.04 -2.51
CA LYS A 90 8.21 3.86 -3.05
C LYS A 90 9.68 3.83 -2.64
N ARG A 91 10.14 2.64 -2.27
CA ARG A 91 11.55 2.34 -2.05
C ARG A 91 12.03 1.40 -3.15
N THR A 92 13.09 1.77 -3.85
CA THR A 92 13.49 1.10 -5.09
C THR A 92 14.68 0.16 -4.90
N VAL A 93 14.69 -0.94 -5.64
CA VAL A 93 15.82 -1.89 -5.72
C VAL A 93 17.10 -1.16 -6.18
N ARG A 94 16.96 -0.23 -7.11
CA ARG A 94 18.10 0.56 -7.62
C ARG A 94 18.84 1.29 -6.49
N LYS A 95 18.11 1.82 -5.52
CA LYS A 95 18.69 2.60 -4.40
C LYS A 95 19.15 1.71 -3.25
N PHE A 96 18.40 0.66 -2.92
CA PHE A 96 18.58 -0.09 -1.68
C PHE A 96 19.04 -1.54 -1.87
N GLY A 97 19.14 -2.01 -3.10
CA GLY A 97 19.51 -3.39 -3.40
C GLY A 97 18.29 -4.33 -3.42
N LYS A 98 18.57 -5.62 -3.36
CA LYS A 98 17.52 -6.65 -3.42
C LYS A 98 16.64 -6.63 -2.17
N PRO A 99 15.30 -6.73 -2.30
CA PRO A 99 14.42 -6.90 -1.17
C PRO A 99 14.64 -8.26 -0.50
N LEU A 100 14.80 -8.26 0.81
CA LEU A 100 14.95 -9.48 1.61
C LEU A 100 13.63 -9.96 2.20
N GLY A 101 12.66 -9.08 2.36
CA GLY A 101 11.36 -9.36 2.93
C GLY A 101 10.76 -8.15 3.62
N HIS A 102 9.71 -8.38 4.43
CA HIS A 102 9.07 -7.37 5.26
C HIS A 102 9.22 -7.76 6.72
N GLN A 103 9.60 -6.81 7.55
CA GLN A 103 9.67 -7.02 8.99
C GLN A 103 8.25 -7.04 9.57
N TYR A 104 7.95 -8.04 10.41
CA TYR A 104 6.63 -8.16 11.03
C TYR A 104 6.58 -7.35 12.33
N GLY A 105 6.42 -6.04 12.16
CA GLY A 105 6.43 -5.05 13.22
C GLY A 105 7.70 -4.22 13.26
N VAL A 106 7.67 -3.13 14.02
CA VAL A 106 8.77 -2.16 14.09
C VAL A 106 9.92 -2.69 14.96
N PHE A 107 9.60 -3.44 15.99
CA PHE A 107 10.58 -3.93 16.98
C PHE A 107 11.00 -5.38 16.75
N SER A 108 10.22 -6.16 16.03
CA SER A 108 10.53 -7.54 15.68
C SER A 108 11.58 -7.59 14.57
N LYS A 109 12.47 -8.58 14.63
CA LYS A 109 13.42 -8.87 13.54
C LYS A 109 12.95 -10.00 12.63
N THR A 110 11.73 -10.49 12.82
CA THR A 110 11.16 -11.55 11.98
C THR A 110 10.89 -10.99 10.58
N LEU A 111 11.53 -11.59 9.57
CA LEU A 111 11.29 -11.27 8.16
C LEU A 111 10.26 -12.21 7.57
N LEU A 112 9.25 -11.63 6.93
CA LEU A 112 8.23 -12.34 6.18
C LEU A 112 8.60 -12.36 4.69
N ASN A 113 8.37 -13.49 4.02
CA ASN A 113 8.42 -13.54 2.58
C ASN A 113 7.24 -12.75 1.96
N TYR A 114 7.23 -12.59 0.65
CA TYR A 114 6.21 -11.78 -0.03
C TYR A 114 4.77 -12.25 0.24
N GLU A 115 4.50 -13.54 0.17
CA GLU A 115 3.15 -14.08 0.37
C GLU A 115 2.67 -13.91 1.82
N ASP A 116 3.54 -14.19 2.79
CA ASP A 116 3.23 -13.99 4.20
C ASP A 116 3.09 -12.51 4.55
N ALA A 117 3.93 -11.66 4.00
CA ALA A 117 3.83 -10.21 4.18
C ALA A 117 2.51 -9.67 3.61
N LYS A 118 2.14 -10.10 2.43
CA LYS A 118 0.84 -9.72 1.84
C LYS A 118 -0.32 -10.12 2.73
N ARG A 119 -0.32 -11.34 3.24
CA ARG A 119 -1.37 -11.90 4.09
C ARG A 119 -1.41 -11.29 5.49
N LEU A 120 -0.27 -11.03 6.10
CA LEU A 120 -0.16 -10.59 7.50
C LEU A 120 -0.01 -9.08 7.66
N ILE A 121 0.41 -8.36 6.63
CA ILE A 121 0.62 -6.90 6.66
C ILE A 121 -0.35 -6.19 5.72
N TYR A 122 -0.25 -6.42 4.42
CA TYR A 122 -0.97 -5.61 3.44
C TYR A 122 -2.48 -5.76 3.52
N ILE A 123 -2.97 -6.99 3.49
CA ILE A 123 -4.41 -7.26 3.53
C ILE A 123 -5.06 -6.80 4.84
N PRO A 124 -4.53 -7.13 6.04
CA PRO A 124 -5.11 -6.66 7.29
C PRO A 124 -5.10 -5.13 7.41
N THR A 125 -4.03 -4.48 6.97
CA THR A 125 -3.91 -3.02 6.97
C THR A 125 -4.94 -2.37 6.05
N TYR A 126 -5.10 -2.92 4.85
CA TYR A 126 -6.07 -2.43 3.87
C TYR A 126 -7.52 -2.63 4.35
N LYS A 127 -7.81 -3.74 5.02
CA LYS A 127 -9.13 -3.99 5.62
C LYS A 127 -9.44 -3.05 6.78
N TYR A 128 -8.43 -2.55 7.46
CA TYR A 128 -8.61 -1.61 8.57
C TYR A 128 -9.20 -0.27 8.11
N VAL A 129 -8.78 0.21 6.95
CA VAL A 129 -9.27 1.46 6.38
C VAL A 129 -10.48 1.23 5.50
#